data_8dcf3582a8ac0a3e824f29d78c14aadd
#
_entry.id   8dcf3582a8ac0a3e824f29d78c14aadd
#
_cell.length_a   1.000
_cell.length_b   1.000
_cell.length_c   1.000
_cell.angle_alpha   90.00
_cell.angle_beta   90.00
_cell.angle_gamma   90.00
#
_symmetry.space_group_name_H-M   'P 1'
#
loop_
_entity.id
_entity.type
_entity.pdbx_description
1 polymer ?
#
loop_
_entity_poly.entity_id
_entity_poly.type
_entity_poly.pdbx_seq_one_letter_code
_entity_poly.pdbx_strand_id
1 'polypeptide(L)'
;MDDFCSSIKNLLSNRQSKLVQDAKVIKNEKTYKKXNKQYKLAAVLFPLIIKNNNYEVILTTRSKDVLSHPGQVCFPGGRLDIKDDSMIACAIREANEEVGIEPSQVEILGRLDXCITGTDFKVTPILGYINGNFIPKIQEKEVADLFRVPLSFFLEKSNRXIITSXYKNKKYSYYEYNWKEKKIWGSTARIIVNFCDIINNIK
;
A
#
# COMPACT_ATOMS: atom_id res chain seq x y z
N MET A 1 14.37 -6.34 -16.49
CA MET A 1 14.21 -6.26 -15.02
C MET A 1 15.60 -6.22 -14.42
N ASP A 2 15.88 -5.26 -13.55
CA ASP A 2 17.20 -5.17 -12.93
C ASP A 2 17.37 -6.15 -11.75
N ASP A 3 18.57 -6.22 -11.20
CA ASP A 3 18.92 -7.18 -10.14
C ASP A 3 18.09 -6.96 -8.86
N PHE A 4 17.71 -5.72 -8.55
CA PHE A 4 16.91 -5.41 -7.35
C PHE A 4 15.49 -5.98 -7.48
N CYS A 5 14.81 -5.72 -8.58
CA CYS A 5 13.47 -6.26 -8.83
C CYS A 5 13.47 -7.79 -8.92
N SER A 6 14.52 -8.37 -9.53
CA SER A 6 14.68 -9.83 -9.63
C SER A 6 14.83 -10.46 -8.23
N SER A 7 15.64 -9.84 -7.37
CA SER A 7 15.85 -10.30 -5.99
C SER A 7 14.55 -10.23 -5.18
N ILE A 8 13.80 -9.14 -5.31
CA ILE A 8 12.50 -8.99 -4.63
C ILE A 8 11.50 -10.06 -5.13
N LYS A 9 11.43 -10.27 -6.44
CA LYS A 9 10.52 -11.25 -7.03
C LYS A 9 10.82 -12.67 -6.50
N ASN A 10 12.09 -13.04 -6.46
CA ASN A 10 12.52 -14.33 -5.89
C ASN A 10 12.17 -14.44 -4.40
N LEU A 11 12.39 -13.38 -3.63
CA LEU A 11 12.05 -13.37 -2.21
C LEU A 11 10.55 -13.57 -1.98
N LEU A 12 9.73 -12.84 -2.74
CA LEU A 12 8.27 -12.88 -2.56
C LEU A 12 7.65 -14.19 -3.08
N SER A 13 8.23 -14.81 -4.11
CA SER A 13 7.74 -16.10 -4.64
C SER A 13 7.93 -17.24 -3.64
N ASN A 14 8.96 -17.15 -2.81
CA ASN A 14 9.30 -18.17 -1.81
C ASN A 14 8.72 -17.88 -0.42
N ARG A 15 7.86 -16.85 -0.31
CA ARG A 15 7.36 -16.36 0.97
C ARG A 15 5.83 -16.48 1.05
N GLN A 16 5.33 -17.01 2.16
CA GLN A 16 3.90 -16.94 2.47
C GLN A 16 3.56 -15.55 3.03
N SER A 17 2.56 -14.91 2.46
CA SER A 17 2.10 -13.61 2.97
C SER A 17 1.39 -13.80 4.32
N LYS A 18 1.64 -12.87 5.24
CA LYS A 18 1.07 -12.87 6.59
C LYS A 18 -0.10 -11.89 6.67
N LEU A 19 -0.77 -11.87 7.81
CA LEU A 19 -1.83 -10.92 8.11
C LEU A 19 -1.31 -9.89 9.11
N VAL A 20 -1.38 -8.62 8.76
CA VAL A 20 -0.97 -7.50 9.61
C VAL A 20 -2.15 -6.53 9.82
N GLN A 21 -2.07 -5.68 10.83
CA GLN A 21 -3.09 -4.66 11.12
C GLN A 21 -2.51 -3.25 10.89
N ASP A 22 -3.34 -2.35 10.38
CA ASP A 22 -2.95 -0.96 10.12
C ASP A 22 -2.62 -0.18 11.38
N ALA A 23 -3.28 -0.53 12.50
CA ALA A 23 -2.99 0.03 13.82
C ALA A 23 -3.00 -1.06 14.89
N LYS A 24 -2.07 -0.97 15.82
CA LYS A 24 -2.03 -1.88 16.98
C LYS A 24 -2.66 -1.20 18.19
N VAL A 25 -3.55 -1.92 18.87
CA VAL A 25 -4.03 -1.51 20.19
C VAL A 25 -2.88 -1.66 21.18
N ILE A 26 -2.55 -0.58 21.89
CA ILE A 26 -1.56 -0.62 22.97
C ILE A 26 -2.25 -1.22 24.19
N LYS A 27 -1.81 -2.41 24.57
CA LYS A 27 -2.50 -3.22 25.57
C LYS A 27 -1.88 -3.21 26.94
N ASN A 28 -2.82 -3.25 27.90
CA ASN A 28 -2.61 -4.00 29.14
C ASN A 28 -3.61 -5.18 29.28
N GLU A 29 -4.28 -5.62 28.23
CA GLU A 29 -5.33 -6.67 28.28
C GLU A 29 -5.25 -7.69 27.15
N LYS A 30 -5.71 -8.90 27.43
CA LYS A 30 -5.72 -10.06 26.52
C LYS A 30 -6.40 -9.76 25.19
N THR A 31 -5.73 -10.11 24.09
CA THR A 31 -6.26 -9.92 22.73
C THR A 31 -7.40 -10.90 22.48
N TYR A 32 -8.61 -10.39 22.30
CA TYR A 32 -9.70 -11.19 21.76
C TYR A 32 -9.46 -11.39 20.27
N LYS A 33 -9.20 -12.61 19.85
CA LYS A 33 -9.29 -13.01 18.45
C LYS A 33 -10.78 -12.94 18.08
N LYS A 34 -11.14 -11.97 17.25
CA LYS A 34 -12.50 -12.00 16.70
C LYS A 34 -12.60 -13.19 15.76
N UNK A 35 -13.08 -14.13 16.16
CA UNK A 35 -13.31 -15.28 15.39
C UNK A 35 -14.44 -15.01 14.43
N ASN A 36 -14.55 -15.35 13.49
CA ASN A 36 -15.59 -15.29 12.46
C ASN A 36 -15.94 -13.89 11.89
N LYS A 37 -15.00 -12.96 11.89
CA LYS A 37 -15.26 -11.69 11.24
C LYS A 37 -15.08 -11.80 9.72
N GLN A 38 -16.13 -11.49 8.97
CA GLN A 38 -16.08 -11.40 7.52
C GLN A 38 -15.51 -10.03 7.12
N TYR A 39 -14.45 -10.00 6.31
CA TYR A 39 -13.83 -8.78 5.80
C TYR A 39 -14.23 -8.52 4.36
N LYS A 40 -14.39 -7.25 4.02
CA LYS A 40 -14.50 -6.83 2.63
C LYS A 40 -13.14 -6.98 1.97
N LEU A 41 -13.10 -7.58 0.79
CA LEU A 41 -11.83 -7.81 0.09
C LEU A 41 -11.49 -6.60 -0.78
N ALA A 42 -10.21 -6.24 -0.77
CA ALA A 42 -9.68 -5.14 -1.58
C ALA A 42 -8.24 -5.45 -1.98
N ALA A 43 -7.80 -4.85 -3.08
CA ALA A 43 -6.40 -4.94 -3.50
C ALA A 43 -5.88 -3.57 -3.88
N VAL A 44 -4.59 -3.35 -3.63
CA VAL A 44 -3.92 -2.12 -4.05
C VAL A 44 -2.66 -2.50 -4.82
N LEU A 45 -2.33 -1.71 -5.82
CA LEU A 45 -1.04 -1.80 -6.49
C LEU A 45 -0.04 -0.97 -5.68
N PHE A 46 1.09 -1.55 -5.31
CA PHE A 46 2.26 -0.85 -4.78
C PHE A 46 3.20 -0.64 -5.98
N PRO A 47 3.11 0.52 -6.66
CA PRO A 47 3.85 0.69 -7.90
C PRO A 47 5.24 1.24 -7.64
N LEU A 48 6.25 0.48 -8.09
CA LEU A 48 7.64 0.93 -8.16
C LEU A 48 7.96 1.39 -9.57
N ILE A 49 8.65 2.51 -9.70
CA ILE A 49 9.14 3.02 -10.98
C ILE A 49 10.58 3.49 -10.80
N ILE A 50 11.38 3.39 -11.85
CA ILE A 50 12.73 3.96 -11.86
C ILE A 50 12.69 5.34 -12.52
N LYS A 51 13.30 6.30 -11.85
CA LYS A 51 13.56 7.64 -12.41
C LYS A 51 14.98 8.07 -12.04
N ASN A 52 15.78 8.44 -13.04
CA ASN A 52 17.19 8.87 -12.82
C ASN A 52 17.96 7.87 -11.95
N ASN A 53 17.85 6.58 -12.25
CA ASN A 53 18.49 5.47 -11.53
C ASN A 53 18.05 5.32 -10.06
N ASN A 54 16.94 5.94 -9.66
CA ASN A 54 16.39 5.81 -8.31
C ASN A 54 15.00 5.20 -8.35
N TYR A 55 14.73 4.30 -7.42
CA TYR A 55 13.37 3.76 -7.26
C TYR A 55 12.49 4.78 -6.58
N GLU A 56 11.31 4.98 -7.14
CA GLU A 56 10.25 5.80 -6.57
C GLU A 56 8.99 4.98 -6.40
N VAL A 57 8.24 5.28 -5.35
CA VAL A 57 6.91 4.71 -5.07
C VAL A 57 5.86 5.71 -5.53
N ILE A 58 4.89 5.27 -6.32
CA ILE A 58 3.76 6.12 -6.73
C ILE A 58 2.66 6.02 -5.68
N LEU A 59 2.18 7.18 -5.24
CA LEU A 59 1.07 7.32 -4.29
C LEU A 59 0.07 8.33 -4.84
N THR A 60 -1.17 8.21 -4.38
CA THR A 60 -2.25 9.13 -4.74
C THR A 60 -2.79 9.84 -3.49
N THR A 61 -3.41 10.99 -3.70
CA THR A 61 -4.27 11.63 -2.70
C THR A 61 -5.71 11.46 -3.18
N ARG A 62 -6.56 10.88 -2.36
CA ARG A 62 -7.97 10.67 -2.70
C ARG A 62 -8.68 12.01 -2.86
N SER A 63 -9.61 12.07 -3.80
CA SER A 63 -10.46 13.25 -4.00
C SER A 63 -11.24 13.57 -2.70
N LYS A 64 -11.59 14.82 -2.52
CA LYS A 64 -12.46 15.25 -1.42
C LYS A 64 -13.91 14.82 -1.63
N ASP A 65 -14.26 14.46 -2.86
CA ASP A 65 -15.63 14.10 -3.26
C ASP A 65 -15.95 12.62 -3.01
N VAL A 66 -14.96 11.80 -2.66
CA VAL A 66 -15.20 10.38 -2.39
C VAL A 66 -15.79 10.18 -0.99
N LEU A 67 -16.69 9.17 -0.86
CA LEU A 67 -17.39 8.87 0.38
C LEU A 67 -16.49 8.34 1.50
N SER A 68 -15.36 7.72 1.13
CA SER A 68 -14.49 7.06 2.10
C SER A 68 -13.09 7.65 2.05
N HIS A 69 -12.61 8.09 3.22
CA HIS A 69 -11.22 8.55 3.39
C HIS A 69 -10.85 9.73 2.46
N PRO A 70 -11.71 10.77 2.33
CA PRO A 70 -11.38 11.91 1.45
C PRO A 70 -10.07 12.58 1.88
N GLY A 71 -9.26 12.95 0.90
CA GLY A 71 -7.98 13.64 1.11
C GLY A 71 -6.84 12.79 1.65
N GLN A 72 -7.07 11.49 1.92
CA GLN A 72 -6.01 10.63 2.45
C GLN A 72 -5.08 10.15 1.35
N VAL A 73 -3.83 9.96 1.74
CA VAL A 73 -2.82 9.37 0.84
C VAL A 73 -2.99 7.84 0.84
N CYS A 74 -3.01 7.26 -0.35
CA CYS A 74 -3.14 5.82 -0.53
C CYS A 74 -2.35 5.32 -1.75
N PHE A 75 -2.26 4.03 -1.88
CA PHE A 75 -1.90 3.36 -3.13
C PHE A 75 -3.12 3.34 -4.05
N PRO A 76 -2.96 3.37 -5.37
CA PRO A 76 -4.07 3.12 -6.28
C PRO A 76 -4.64 1.72 -6.02
N GLY A 77 -5.97 1.63 -5.94
CA GLY A 77 -6.62 0.37 -5.62
C GLY A 77 -8.00 0.51 -5.03
N GLY A 78 -8.72 -0.61 -4.96
CA GLY A 78 -10.09 -0.60 -4.53
C GLY A 78 -10.63 -1.97 -4.12
N ARG A 79 -11.95 -2.07 -4.11
CA ARG A 79 -12.65 -3.29 -3.71
C ARG A 79 -12.58 -4.34 -4.82
N LEU A 80 -12.48 -5.60 -4.39
CA LEU A 80 -12.60 -6.72 -5.31
C LEU A 80 -14.02 -6.71 -5.92
N ASP A 81 -14.08 -6.63 -7.25
CA ASP A 81 -15.33 -6.74 -8.02
C ASP A 81 -15.53 -8.20 -8.44
N ILE A 82 -16.78 -8.56 -8.73
CA ILE A 82 -17.12 -9.90 -9.22
C ILE A 82 -16.44 -10.23 -10.58
N LYS A 83 -16.07 -9.21 -11.31
CA LYS A 83 -15.37 -9.33 -12.60
C LYS A 83 -13.87 -9.57 -12.46
N ASP A 84 -13.32 -9.39 -11.24
CA ASP A 84 -11.90 -9.58 -11.00
C ASP A 84 -11.59 -11.06 -10.76
N ASP A 85 -10.83 -11.67 -11.64
CA ASP A 85 -10.42 -13.07 -11.53
C ASP A 85 -9.47 -13.31 -10.34
N SER A 86 -8.85 -12.24 -9.83
CA SER A 86 -7.87 -12.33 -8.73
C SER A 86 -7.62 -10.97 -8.08
N MET A 87 -6.94 -10.97 -6.92
CA MET A 87 -6.47 -9.74 -6.28
C MET A 87 -5.47 -8.97 -7.17
N ILE A 88 -4.72 -9.68 -8.01
CA ILE A 88 -3.82 -9.04 -8.98
C ILE A 88 -4.64 -8.29 -10.04
N ALA A 89 -5.65 -8.95 -10.60
CA ALA A 89 -6.53 -8.33 -11.58
C ALA A 89 -7.21 -7.08 -11.00
N CYS A 90 -7.73 -7.19 -9.78
CA CYS A 90 -8.33 -6.06 -9.06
C CYS A 90 -7.35 -4.88 -8.93
N ALA A 91 -6.14 -5.12 -8.43
CA ALA A 91 -5.14 -4.05 -8.22
C ALA A 91 -4.75 -3.37 -9.54
N ILE A 92 -4.60 -4.15 -10.62
CA ILE A 92 -4.24 -3.63 -11.93
C ILE A 92 -5.40 -2.81 -12.51
N ARG A 93 -6.64 -3.34 -12.47
CA ARG A 93 -7.83 -2.64 -12.98
C ARG A 93 -8.00 -1.28 -12.30
N GLU A 94 -7.99 -1.28 -10.97
CA GLU A 94 -8.16 -0.05 -10.18
C GLU A 94 -7.04 0.97 -10.49
N ALA A 95 -5.78 0.51 -10.59
CA ALA A 95 -4.66 1.39 -10.93
C ALA A 95 -4.78 1.96 -12.35
N ASN A 96 -5.32 1.19 -13.28
CA ASN A 96 -5.61 1.69 -14.63
C ASN A 96 -6.73 2.74 -14.58
N GLU A 97 -7.83 2.44 -13.91
CA GLU A 97 -9.01 3.32 -13.80
C GLU A 97 -8.67 4.64 -13.08
N GLU A 98 -7.96 4.56 -11.94
CA GLU A 98 -7.66 5.75 -11.12
C GLU A 98 -6.57 6.65 -11.69
N VAL A 99 -5.49 6.05 -12.24
CA VAL A 99 -4.29 6.83 -12.60
C VAL A 99 -3.70 6.51 -13.96
N GLY A 100 -4.31 5.59 -14.72
CA GLY A 100 -3.88 5.28 -16.08
C GLY A 100 -2.62 4.42 -16.17
N ILE A 101 -2.33 3.59 -15.16
CA ILE A 101 -1.26 2.61 -15.27
C ILE A 101 -1.77 1.46 -16.16
N GLU A 102 -1.21 1.35 -17.36
CA GLU A 102 -1.64 0.31 -18.30
C GLU A 102 -1.22 -1.08 -17.81
N PRO A 103 -2.11 -2.10 -17.90
CA PRO A 103 -1.75 -3.45 -17.45
C PRO A 103 -0.47 -4.00 -18.08
N SER A 104 -0.24 -3.69 -19.36
CA SER A 104 0.97 -4.11 -20.09
C SER A 104 2.27 -3.49 -19.56
N GLN A 105 2.17 -2.40 -18.80
CA GLN A 105 3.34 -1.76 -18.19
C GLN A 105 3.69 -2.37 -16.82
N VAL A 106 2.79 -3.19 -16.24
CA VAL A 106 2.97 -3.70 -14.87
C VAL A 106 3.63 -5.06 -14.88
N GLU A 107 4.83 -5.14 -14.41
CA GLU A 107 5.45 -6.43 -14.08
C GLU A 107 5.18 -6.75 -12.60
N ILE A 108 4.45 -7.83 -12.35
CA ILE A 108 4.12 -8.25 -10.97
C ILE A 108 5.37 -8.87 -10.32
N LEU A 109 5.81 -8.28 -9.21
CA LEU A 109 6.93 -8.78 -8.41
C LEU A 109 6.45 -9.73 -7.30
N GLY A 110 5.21 -9.57 -6.82
CA GLY A 110 4.65 -10.47 -5.82
C GLY A 110 3.59 -9.83 -4.94
N ARG A 111 3.17 -10.59 -3.91
CA ARG A 111 2.20 -10.12 -2.90
C ARG A 111 2.91 -9.82 -1.58
N LEU A 112 2.55 -8.69 -0.99
CA LEU A 112 2.99 -8.35 0.37
C LEU A 112 2.01 -8.92 1.40
N ASP A 113 2.26 -8.63 2.67
CA ASP A 113 1.35 -9.08 3.74
C ASP A 113 0.00 -8.37 3.67
N UNK A 114 -1.21 -8.98 3.75
CA UNK A 114 -2.44 -8.55 3.77
C UNK A 114 -2.62 -7.67 4.84
N CYS A 115 -3.10 -6.54 4.71
CA CYS A 115 -3.35 -5.53 5.75
C CYS A 115 -4.85 -5.47 6.13
N ILE A 116 -5.17 -5.64 7.42
CA ILE A 116 -6.54 -5.43 7.93
C ILE A 116 -6.68 -3.97 8.35
N THR A 117 -7.64 -3.28 7.77
CA THR A 117 -7.90 -1.86 8.08
C THR A 117 -8.90 -1.72 9.23
N GLY A 118 -8.91 -0.55 9.86
CA GLY A 118 -9.90 -0.18 10.87
C GLY A 118 -11.34 -0.17 10.37
N THR A 119 -11.53 -0.10 9.04
CA THR A 119 -12.84 -0.10 8.36
C THR A 119 -13.25 -1.48 7.82
N ASP A 120 -12.60 -2.54 8.36
CA ASP A 120 -12.92 -3.95 8.10
C ASP A 120 -12.65 -4.41 6.66
N PHE A 121 -11.67 -3.81 6.01
CA PHE A 121 -11.15 -4.34 4.76
C PHE A 121 -9.94 -5.25 5.03
N LYS A 122 -9.86 -6.32 4.24
CA LYS A 122 -8.65 -7.13 4.08
C LYS A 122 -8.03 -6.70 2.74
N VAL A 123 -7.01 -5.87 2.83
CA VAL A 123 -6.31 -5.31 1.67
C VAL A 123 -5.14 -6.21 1.30
N THR A 124 -5.08 -6.62 0.06
CA THR A 124 -3.95 -7.38 -0.52
C THR A 124 -3.08 -6.42 -1.32
N PRO A 125 -1.88 -6.07 -0.83
CA PRO A 125 -0.99 -5.22 -1.62
C PRO A 125 -0.23 -6.09 -2.63
N ILE A 126 -0.28 -5.65 -3.89
CA ILE A 126 0.41 -6.26 -5.02
C ILE A 126 1.58 -5.36 -5.39
N LEU A 127 2.79 -5.86 -5.23
CA LEU A 127 3.99 -5.13 -5.63
C LEU A 127 4.17 -5.27 -7.13
N GLY A 128 4.19 -4.15 -7.84
CA GLY A 128 4.37 -4.11 -9.28
C GLY A 128 5.47 -3.13 -9.69
N TYR A 129 6.30 -3.52 -10.62
CA TYR A 129 7.27 -2.65 -11.26
C TYR A 129 6.66 -2.09 -12.54
N ILE A 130 6.70 -0.77 -12.70
CA ILE A 130 6.13 -0.08 -13.86
C ILE A 130 7.21 0.12 -14.90
N ASN A 131 7.07 -0.56 -16.02
CA ASN A 131 7.99 -0.50 -17.16
C ASN A 131 7.67 0.69 -18.06
N GLY A 132 8.71 1.25 -18.64
CA GLY A 132 8.57 2.28 -19.66
C GLY A 132 8.23 3.66 -19.10
N ASN A 133 7.77 4.52 -19.97
CA ASN A 133 7.43 5.89 -19.62
C ASN A 133 5.96 5.98 -19.19
N PHE A 134 5.75 6.05 -17.89
CA PHE A 134 4.42 6.20 -17.30
C PHE A 134 4.01 7.68 -17.30
N ILE A 135 2.95 7.99 -18.02
CA ILE A 135 2.33 9.32 -18.04
C ILE A 135 0.95 9.19 -17.37
N PRO A 136 0.76 9.81 -16.19
CA PRO A 136 -0.49 9.65 -15.46
C PRO A 136 -1.71 10.20 -16.22
N LYS A 137 -2.82 9.46 -16.14
CA LYS A 137 -4.16 9.91 -16.56
C LYS A 137 -5.06 9.81 -15.34
N ILE A 138 -5.19 10.90 -14.60
CA ILE A 138 -5.88 10.91 -13.32
C ILE A 138 -7.41 10.95 -13.53
N GLN A 139 -8.13 10.06 -12.85
CA GLN A 139 -9.60 10.12 -12.71
C GLN A 139 -9.92 11.09 -11.58
N GLU A 140 -10.21 12.35 -11.92
CA GLU A 140 -10.34 13.46 -10.95
C GLU A 140 -11.45 13.25 -9.90
N LYS A 141 -12.47 12.46 -10.23
CA LYS A 141 -13.55 12.15 -9.27
C LYS A 141 -13.04 11.30 -8.10
N GLU A 142 -11.98 10.52 -8.29
CA GLU A 142 -11.46 9.60 -7.28
C GLU A 142 -10.10 10.03 -6.73
N VAL A 143 -9.27 10.64 -7.56
CA VAL A 143 -7.89 11.01 -7.25
C VAL A 143 -7.71 12.52 -7.45
N ALA A 144 -7.33 13.22 -6.37
CA ALA A 144 -7.03 14.64 -6.42
C ALA A 144 -5.61 14.94 -6.88
N ASP A 145 -4.68 14.01 -6.62
CA ASP A 145 -3.26 14.24 -6.89
C ASP A 145 -2.51 12.90 -6.95
N LEU A 146 -1.48 12.85 -7.80
CA LEU A 146 -0.54 11.73 -7.87
C LEU A 146 0.87 12.27 -7.66
N PHE A 147 1.62 11.63 -6.79
CA PHE A 147 3.00 12.05 -6.50
C PHE A 147 3.90 10.83 -6.33
N ARG A 148 5.20 11.09 -6.35
CA ARG A 148 6.22 10.07 -6.22
C ARG A 148 7.09 10.35 -5.01
N VAL A 149 7.46 9.29 -4.30
CA VAL A 149 8.34 9.37 -3.13
C VAL A 149 9.54 8.44 -3.38
N PRO A 150 10.77 8.92 -3.25
CA PRO A 150 11.94 8.05 -3.38
C PRO A 150 11.84 6.87 -2.40
N LEU A 151 12.13 5.66 -2.87
CA LEU A 151 12.11 4.48 -2.01
C LEU A 151 13.10 4.62 -0.85
N SER A 152 14.25 5.27 -1.08
CA SER A 152 15.26 5.55 -0.05
C SER A 152 14.67 6.31 1.15
N PHE A 153 13.70 7.21 0.92
CA PHE A 153 13.02 7.92 2.00
C PHE A 153 12.30 6.94 2.94
N PHE A 154 11.62 5.94 2.40
CA PHE A 154 10.89 4.94 3.20
C PHE A 154 11.83 3.95 3.90
N LEU A 155 12.97 3.66 3.28
CA LEU A 155 13.98 2.75 3.85
C LEU A 155 14.70 3.38 5.04
N GLU A 156 14.80 4.70 5.08
CA GLU A 156 15.40 5.43 6.19
C GLU A 156 14.48 5.36 7.43
N LYS A 157 14.92 4.61 8.44
CA LYS A 157 14.11 4.34 9.64
C LYS A 157 13.75 5.60 10.44
N SER A 158 14.58 6.63 10.38
CA SER A 158 14.32 7.90 11.07
C SER A 158 13.09 8.64 10.51
N ASN A 159 12.68 8.34 9.29
CA ASN A 159 11.48 8.94 8.67
C ASN A 159 10.17 8.24 9.11
N ARG A 160 10.31 7.11 9.83
CA ARG A 160 9.15 6.31 10.27
C ARG A 160 8.71 6.69 11.68
N UNK A 161 7.66 7.32 11.76
CA UNK A 161 7.11 7.69 12.96
C UNK A 161 6.17 6.66 13.43
N ILE A 162 6.23 6.51 14.74
CA ILE A 162 5.16 5.75 15.39
C ILE A 162 4.32 6.71 16.22
N ILE A 163 3.06 6.85 15.84
CA ILE A 163 2.12 7.78 16.47
C ILE A 163 1.19 7.01 17.41
N THR A 164 0.95 7.53 18.60
CA THR A 164 -0.02 7.00 19.55
C THR A 164 -1.23 7.93 19.60
N SER A 165 -2.40 7.39 19.50
CA SER A 165 -3.65 8.16 19.54
C SER A 165 -4.71 7.48 20.38
N UNK A 166 -5.59 7.89 20.94
CA UNK A 166 -6.62 7.42 21.64
C UNK A 166 -7.82 7.42 20.84
N TYR A 167 -8.49 6.60 20.75
CA TYR A 167 -9.79 6.50 20.08
C TYR A 167 -10.71 5.56 20.86
N LYS A 168 -11.92 6.00 21.19
CA LYS A 168 -12.91 5.21 21.95
C LYS A 168 -12.29 4.61 23.24
N ASN A 169 -11.58 5.39 24.01
CA ASN A 169 -10.93 5.02 25.26
C ASN A 169 -9.88 3.91 25.14
N LYS A 170 -9.37 3.66 23.93
CA LYS A 170 -8.28 2.71 23.71
C LYS A 170 -7.11 3.44 23.05
N LYS A 171 -5.91 3.10 23.51
CA LYS A 171 -4.68 3.60 22.88
C LYS A 171 -4.34 2.73 21.67
N TYR A 172 -4.05 3.38 20.56
CA TYR A 172 -3.62 2.76 19.30
C TYR A 172 -2.28 3.32 18.90
N SER A 173 -1.43 2.49 18.34
CA SER A 173 -0.23 2.95 17.66
C SER A 173 -0.30 2.61 16.17
N TYR A 174 0.11 3.54 15.34
CA TYR A 174 0.17 3.36 13.90
C TYR A 174 1.41 4.03 13.34
N TYR A 175 1.79 3.65 12.13
CA TYR A 175 2.93 4.22 11.43
C TYR A 175 2.51 5.47 10.67
N GLU A 176 3.45 6.43 10.59
CA GLU A 176 3.28 7.67 9.84
C GLU A 176 4.61 8.06 9.19
N TYR A 177 4.53 8.57 7.96
CA TYR A 177 5.62 9.23 7.26
C TYR A 177 5.13 10.60 6.83
N ASN A 178 6.00 11.60 6.92
CA ASN A 178 5.70 12.96 6.46
C ASN A 178 6.65 13.26 5.29
N TRP A 179 6.10 13.29 4.07
CA TRP A 179 6.83 13.60 2.84
C TRP A 179 6.34 14.94 2.31
N LYS A 180 7.15 15.99 2.45
CA LYS A 180 6.73 17.36 2.13
C LYS A 180 5.42 17.68 2.90
N GLU A 181 4.38 18.13 2.21
CA GLU A 181 3.07 18.42 2.81
C GLU A 181 2.16 17.19 2.90
N LYS A 182 2.64 16.02 2.49
CA LYS A 182 1.84 14.79 2.44
C LYS A 182 2.05 13.97 3.71
N LYS A 183 0.94 13.69 4.39
CA LYS A 183 0.91 12.77 5.54
C LYS A 183 0.51 11.39 5.04
N ILE A 184 1.40 10.42 5.17
CA ILE A 184 1.19 9.01 4.78
C ILE A 184 1.05 8.22 6.07
N TRP A 185 -0.14 7.64 6.33
CA TRP A 185 -0.41 6.98 7.61
C TRP A 185 -1.36 5.79 7.46
N GLY A 186 -1.67 5.12 8.56
CA GLY A 186 -2.64 4.02 8.60
C GLY A 186 -2.21 2.82 7.75
N SER A 187 -3.14 2.30 6.96
CA SER A 187 -2.89 1.11 6.12
C SER A 187 -1.80 1.36 5.07
N THR A 188 -1.76 2.54 4.48
CA THR A 188 -0.74 2.90 3.49
C THR A 188 0.67 2.84 4.11
N ALA A 189 0.86 3.51 5.24
CA ALA A 189 2.15 3.48 5.96
C ALA A 189 2.48 2.06 6.45
N ARG A 190 1.49 1.29 6.93
CA ARG A 190 1.70 -0.09 7.38
C ARG A 190 2.19 -0.99 6.25
N ILE A 191 1.62 -0.84 5.04
CA ILE A 191 2.04 -1.59 3.86
C ILE A 191 3.48 -1.21 3.48
N ILE A 192 3.81 0.09 3.50
CA ILE A 192 5.17 0.57 3.22
C ILE A 192 6.17 -0.03 4.22
N VAL A 193 5.86 0.05 5.53
CA VAL A 193 6.71 -0.52 6.59
C VAL A 193 6.92 -2.03 6.36
N ASN A 194 5.84 -2.75 6.06
CA ASN A 194 5.92 -4.18 5.77
C ASN A 194 6.86 -4.48 4.60
N PHE A 195 6.74 -3.74 3.51
CA PHE A 195 7.63 -3.86 2.36
C PHE A 195 9.09 -3.60 2.76
N CYS A 196 9.35 -2.49 3.46
CA CYS A 196 10.70 -2.14 3.91
C CYS A 196 11.31 -3.22 4.83
N ASP A 197 10.50 -3.74 5.75
CA ASP A 197 10.93 -4.80 6.67
C ASP A 197 11.24 -6.11 5.91
N ILE A 198 10.46 -6.42 4.86
CA ILE A 198 10.69 -7.61 4.02
C ILE A 198 12.03 -7.47 3.27
N ILE A 199 12.27 -6.35 2.61
CA ILE A 199 13.49 -6.18 1.79
C ILE A 199 14.75 -5.98 2.65
N ASN A 200 14.65 -5.44 3.85
CA ASN A 200 15.78 -5.34 4.77
C ASN A 200 16.28 -6.72 5.26
N ASN A 201 15.48 -7.77 5.09
CA ASN A 201 15.87 -9.13 5.43
C ASN A 201 16.56 -9.86 4.24
N ILE A 202 16.82 -9.15 3.12
CA ILE A 202 17.58 -9.69 1.98
C ILE A 202 19.10 -9.65 2.23
N LYS A 203 19.57 -8.96 3.26
CA LYS A 203 21.00 -8.85 3.61
C LYS A 203 21.56 -10.13 4.21
#